data_fbe6de74f791f33d3207cbdc6200201b
#
_entry.id   fbe6de74f791f33d3207cbdc6200201b
#
_cell.length_a   1.000
_cell.length_b   1.000
_cell.length_c   1.000
_cell.angle_alpha   90.00
_cell.angle_beta   90.00
_cell.angle_gamma   90.00
#
_symmetry.space_group_name_H-M   'P 1'
#
loop_
_entity.id
_entity.type
_entity.pdbx_description
1 polymer ?
#
loop_
_entity_poly.entity_id
_entity_poly.type
_entity_poly.pdbx_seq_one_letter_code
_entity_poly.pdbx_strand_id
1 'polypeptide(L)'
;MSQTHTTARATGQTQAGRLVRLRLSSLGTVVMLIVEFILGVIYNLYGTAPTSTKSIGLFSSPDLALHVVLGILLVVAAVGQLVRAIGVRHRLSIWLSAIGLLAILGAGSAGLGFTGSGANGASLGMALAFAVALASYVVLVFALPSSASGTSSTTVTTLCSSRPSTGQDPRGIVGT
;
A
#
# COMPACT_ATOMS: atom_id res chain seq x y z
N MET A 1 21.97 1.22 -34.91
CA MET A 1 21.00 2.04 -34.11
C MET A 1 19.96 1.17 -33.39
N SER A 2 20.35 0.09 -32.68
CA SER A 2 19.38 -0.89 -32.12
C SER A 2 19.45 -1.13 -30.61
N GLN A 3 20.16 -0.32 -29.83
CA GLN A 3 20.36 -0.56 -28.38
C GLN A 3 19.45 0.25 -27.44
N THR A 4 18.73 1.25 -27.92
CA THR A 4 17.89 2.11 -27.07
C THR A 4 16.58 1.46 -26.60
N HIS A 5 16.08 0.44 -27.28
CA HIS A 5 14.82 -0.21 -26.92
C HIS A 5 14.91 -1.21 -25.76
N THR A 6 16.10 -1.79 -25.49
CA THR A 6 16.25 -2.85 -24.48
C THR A 6 16.31 -2.28 -23.06
N THR A 7 16.94 -1.11 -22.88
CA THR A 7 17.09 -0.46 -21.56
C THR A 7 15.76 0.10 -21.03
N ALA A 8 14.89 0.63 -21.89
CA ALA A 8 13.58 1.16 -21.48
C ALA A 8 12.64 0.06 -20.98
N ARG A 9 12.74 -1.15 -21.53
CA ARG A 9 11.91 -2.30 -21.13
C ARG A 9 12.31 -2.88 -19.78
N ALA A 10 13.61 -2.91 -19.48
CA ALA A 10 14.14 -3.40 -18.20
C ALA A 10 13.78 -2.47 -17.02
N THR A 11 13.82 -1.15 -17.21
CA THR A 11 13.43 -0.17 -16.18
C THR A 11 11.93 -0.20 -15.88
N GLY A 12 11.08 -0.40 -16.88
CA GLY A 12 9.62 -0.53 -16.70
C GLY A 12 9.22 -1.76 -15.88
N GLN A 13 9.88 -2.90 -16.09
CA GLN A 13 9.60 -4.13 -15.33
C GLN A 13 9.99 -4.02 -13.86
N THR A 14 11.10 -3.36 -13.53
CA THR A 14 11.52 -3.16 -12.14
C THR A 14 10.58 -2.22 -11.39
N GLN A 15 10.03 -1.22 -12.06
CA GLN A 15 9.09 -0.28 -11.45
C GLN A 15 7.72 -0.91 -11.20
N ALA A 16 7.21 -1.71 -12.13
CA ALA A 16 5.97 -2.48 -11.97
C ALA A 16 6.07 -3.46 -10.79
N GLY A 17 7.19 -4.18 -10.65
CA GLY A 17 7.42 -5.08 -9.53
C GLY A 17 7.45 -4.37 -8.17
N ARG A 18 7.96 -3.14 -8.09
CA ARG A 18 7.95 -2.32 -6.86
C ARG A 18 6.53 -1.90 -6.46
N LEU A 19 5.70 -1.50 -7.42
CA LEU A 19 4.30 -1.13 -7.18
C LEU A 19 3.47 -2.31 -6.68
N VAL A 20 3.63 -3.49 -7.26
CA VAL A 20 2.95 -4.71 -6.80
C VAL A 20 3.34 -5.06 -5.36
N ARG A 21 4.62 -5.00 -5.03
CA ARG A 21 5.10 -5.25 -3.66
C ARG A 21 4.56 -4.21 -2.67
N LEU A 22 4.47 -2.94 -3.06
CA LEU A 22 3.89 -1.89 -2.24
C LEU A 22 2.41 -2.15 -1.96
N ARG A 23 1.64 -2.54 -2.98
CA ARG A 23 0.22 -2.88 -2.87
C ARG A 23 -0.02 -4.09 -1.97
N LEU A 24 0.75 -5.17 -2.15
CA LEU A 24 0.68 -6.36 -1.30
C LEU A 24 1.03 -6.05 0.16
N SER A 25 2.06 -5.24 0.38
CA SER A 25 2.44 -4.78 1.72
C SER A 25 1.35 -3.92 2.36
N SER A 26 0.71 -3.02 1.61
CA SER A 26 -0.42 -2.22 2.10
C SER A 26 -1.61 -3.09 2.49
N LEU A 27 -1.93 -4.09 1.66
CA LEU A 27 -2.99 -5.04 1.96
C LEU A 27 -2.68 -5.84 3.24
N GLY A 28 -1.44 -6.32 3.40
CA GLY A 28 -0.99 -6.98 4.63
C GLY A 28 -1.14 -6.07 5.86
N THR A 29 -0.80 -4.79 5.73
CA THR A 29 -0.97 -3.81 6.82
C THR A 29 -2.45 -3.59 7.15
N VAL A 30 -3.35 -3.54 6.16
CA VAL A 30 -4.80 -3.44 6.37
C VAL A 30 -5.33 -4.66 7.12
N VAL A 31 -4.95 -5.86 6.71
CA VAL A 31 -5.35 -7.11 7.40
C VAL A 31 -4.86 -7.10 8.84
N MET A 32 -3.62 -6.71 9.06
CA MET A 32 -3.02 -6.65 10.39
C MET A 32 -3.71 -5.60 11.29
N LEU A 33 -4.09 -4.44 10.72
CA LEU A 33 -4.91 -3.44 11.41
C LEU A 33 -6.26 -4.03 11.84
N ILE A 34 -6.94 -4.76 10.96
CA ILE A 34 -8.26 -5.36 11.29
C ILE A 34 -8.11 -6.38 12.43
N VAL A 35 -7.08 -7.23 12.38
CA VAL A 35 -6.82 -8.21 13.46
C VAL A 35 -6.55 -7.50 14.77
N GLU A 36 -5.74 -6.45 14.76
CA GLU A 36 -5.40 -5.63 15.91
C GLU A 36 -6.65 -4.95 16.51
N PHE A 37 -7.53 -4.43 15.66
CA PHE A 37 -8.80 -3.86 16.08
C PHE A 37 -9.70 -4.88 16.77
N ILE A 38 -9.83 -6.09 16.19
CA ILE A 38 -10.64 -7.17 16.78
C ILE A 38 -10.11 -7.53 18.16
N LEU A 39 -8.79 -7.67 18.32
CA LEU A 39 -8.17 -7.94 19.63
C LEU A 39 -8.43 -6.83 20.63
N GLY A 40 -8.31 -5.57 20.21
CA GLY A 40 -8.63 -4.41 21.03
C GLY A 40 -10.10 -4.39 21.49
N VAL A 41 -11.03 -4.73 20.60
CA VAL A 41 -12.47 -4.84 20.93
C VAL A 41 -12.73 -6.00 21.89
N ILE A 42 -12.12 -7.16 21.67
CA ILE A 42 -12.24 -8.31 22.59
C ILE A 42 -11.75 -7.93 23.97
N TYR A 43 -10.58 -7.30 24.07
CA TYR A 43 -10.05 -6.84 25.35
C TYR A 43 -10.95 -5.81 26.01
N ASN A 44 -11.53 -4.87 25.25
CA ASN A 44 -12.43 -3.85 25.77
C ASN A 44 -13.76 -4.42 26.31
N LEU A 45 -14.23 -5.53 25.73
CA LEU A 45 -15.49 -6.17 26.13
C LEU A 45 -15.31 -7.18 27.28
N TYR A 46 -14.24 -7.93 27.28
CA TYR A 46 -14.01 -9.06 28.21
C TYR A 46 -12.84 -8.85 29.17
N GLY A 47 -11.99 -7.87 28.92
CA GLY A 47 -10.83 -7.53 29.75
C GLY A 47 -11.22 -6.79 31.04
N THR A 48 -10.27 -6.74 31.96
CA THR A 48 -10.43 -5.95 33.20
C THR A 48 -10.21 -4.48 32.87
N ALA A 49 -11.24 -3.64 33.07
CA ALA A 49 -11.12 -2.20 32.84
C ALA A 49 -10.14 -1.56 33.85
N PRO A 50 -9.19 -0.73 33.38
CA PRO A 50 -8.37 0.07 34.30
C PRO A 50 -9.24 1.09 35.04
N THR A 51 -8.83 1.41 36.26
CA THR A 51 -9.49 2.47 37.07
C THR A 51 -8.49 3.59 37.34
N SER A 52 -8.97 4.75 37.73
CA SER A 52 -8.12 5.91 38.06
C SER A 52 -7.12 5.64 39.19
N THR A 53 -7.36 4.59 39.98
CA THR A 53 -6.53 4.19 41.12
C THR A 53 -5.67 2.96 40.85
N LYS A 54 -5.92 2.23 39.74
CA LYS A 54 -5.21 0.97 39.42
C LYS A 54 -4.90 0.92 37.93
N SER A 55 -3.64 1.15 37.59
CA SER A 55 -3.12 0.90 36.25
C SER A 55 -3.01 -0.60 35.97
N ILE A 56 -3.14 -1.00 34.72
CA ILE A 56 -2.99 -2.38 34.27
C ILE A 56 -1.64 -2.50 33.55
N GLY A 57 -0.84 -3.50 33.96
CA GLY A 57 0.42 -3.79 33.28
C GLY A 57 0.19 -4.27 31.85
N LEU A 58 1.01 -3.82 30.89
CA LEU A 58 0.90 -4.15 29.46
C LEU A 58 0.93 -5.65 29.16
N PHE A 59 1.46 -6.45 30.07
CA PHE A 59 1.58 -7.92 29.96
C PHE A 59 0.80 -8.64 31.05
N SER A 60 -0.21 -8.01 31.65
CA SER A 60 -0.99 -8.60 32.75
C SER A 60 -1.94 -9.72 32.30
N SER A 61 -2.31 -9.76 31.02
CA SER A 61 -3.10 -10.83 30.43
C SER A 61 -2.53 -11.24 29.06
N PRO A 62 -2.70 -12.49 28.63
CA PRO A 62 -2.20 -12.96 27.35
C PRO A 62 -2.81 -12.19 26.16
N ASP A 63 -4.07 -11.81 26.27
CA ASP A 63 -4.77 -11.06 25.21
C ASP A 63 -4.17 -9.65 25.03
N LEU A 64 -3.90 -8.96 26.13
CA LEU A 64 -3.26 -7.65 26.12
C LEU A 64 -1.81 -7.74 25.62
N ALA A 65 -1.08 -8.76 26.06
CA ALA A 65 0.29 -9.00 25.60
C ALA A 65 0.33 -9.24 24.08
N LEU A 66 -0.59 -10.05 23.54
CA LEU A 66 -0.71 -10.30 22.11
C LEU A 66 -1.02 -9.02 21.34
N HIS A 67 -1.98 -8.21 21.81
CA HIS A 67 -2.33 -6.92 21.25
C HIS A 67 -1.11 -5.98 21.21
N VAL A 68 -0.35 -5.85 22.30
CA VAL A 68 0.86 -5.01 22.33
C VAL A 68 1.92 -5.49 21.36
N VAL A 69 2.18 -6.80 21.29
CA VAL A 69 3.17 -7.38 20.36
C VAL A 69 2.77 -7.13 18.90
N LEU A 70 1.50 -7.37 18.57
CA LEU A 70 0.99 -7.10 17.21
C LEU A 70 1.03 -5.61 16.88
N GLY A 71 0.72 -4.73 17.84
CA GLY A 71 0.84 -3.29 17.68
C GLY A 71 2.27 -2.85 17.34
N ILE A 72 3.27 -3.41 18.02
CA ILE A 72 4.69 -3.16 17.70
C ILE A 72 5.03 -3.66 16.29
N LEU A 73 4.60 -4.86 15.91
CA LEU A 73 4.81 -5.40 14.57
C LEU A 73 4.13 -4.53 13.51
N LEU A 74 2.96 -3.99 13.81
CA LEU A 74 2.24 -3.07 12.95
C LEU A 74 3.02 -1.76 12.73
N VAL A 75 3.63 -1.20 13.76
CA VAL A 75 4.52 -0.02 13.63
C VAL A 75 5.70 -0.34 12.72
N VAL A 76 6.36 -1.49 12.91
CA VAL A 76 7.48 -1.92 12.07
C VAL A 76 7.04 -2.07 10.61
N ALA A 77 5.87 -2.70 10.38
CA ALA A 77 5.28 -2.84 9.05
C ALA A 77 4.97 -1.48 8.40
N ALA A 78 4.42 -0.53 9.17
CA ALA A 78 4.09 0.82 8.71
C ALA A 78 5.34 1.63 8.35
N VAL A 79 6.41 1.53 9.15
CA VAL A 79 7.72 2.13 8.82
C VAL A 79 8.29 1.53 7.54
N GLY A 80 8.27 0.20 7.40
CA GLY A 80 8.70 -0.48 6.18
C GLY A 80 7.89 -0.07 4.95
N GLN A 81 6.59 0.16 5.13
CA GLN A 81 5.71 0.69 4.09
C GLN A 81 6.11 2.11 3.66
N LEU A 82 6.36 3.00 4.63
CA LEU A 82 6.81 4.38 4.35
C LEU A 82 8.15 4.39 3.59
N VAL A 83 9.11 3.57 4.02
CA VAL A 83 10.42 3.45 3.33
C VAL A 83 10.23 3.01 1.88
N ARG A 84 9.35 2.04 1.61
CA ARG A 84 9.02 1.58 0.26
C ARG A 84 8.32 2.67 -0.56
N ALA A 85 7.40 3.43 0.04
CA ALA A 85 6.70 4.54 -0.60
C ALA A 85 7.68 5.64 -1.04
N ILE A 86 8.67 5.98 -0.21
CA ILE A 86 9.76 6.92 -0.55
C ILE A 86 10.56 6.40 -1.75
N GLY A 87 10.85 5.09 -1.79
CA GLY A 87 11.57 4.46 -2.91
C GLY A 87 10.83 4.51 -4.25
N VAL A 88 9.50 4.58 -4.24
CA VAL A 88 8.65 4.72 -5.45
C VAL A 88 8.54 6.19 -5.90
N ARG A 89 8.89 7.16 -5.04
CA ARG A 89 8.85 8.62 -5.30
C ARG A 89 7.47 9.16 -5.69
N HIS A 90 6.39 8.45 -5.40
CA HIS A 90 5.03 8.92 -5.66
C HIS A 90 4.52 9.71 -4.45
N ARG A 91 4.32 11.01 -4.60
CA ARG A 91 3.98 11.92 -3.49
C ARG A 91 2.78 11.46 -2.67
N LEU A 92 1.70 11.04 -3.35
CA LEU A 92 0.49 10.56 -2.67
C LEU A 92 0.77 9.34 -1.78
N SER A 93 1.56 8.36 -2.26
CA SER A 93 1.91 7.17 -1.49
C SER A 93 2.73 7.52 -0.24
N ILE A 94 3.62 8.49 -0.33
CA ILE A 94 4.43 8.95 0.81
C ILE A 94 3.52 9.60 1.85
N TRP A 95 2.64 10.53 1.44
CA TRP A 95 1.72 11.20 2.36
C TRP A 95 0.76 10.24 3.05
N LEU A 96 0.13 9.33 2.30
CA LEU A 96 -0.79 8.35 2.87
C LEU A 96 -0.07 7.39 3.84
N SER A 97 1.15 6.93 3.51
CA SER A 97 1.94 6.09 4.41
C SER A 97 2.38 6.84 5.67
N ALA A 98 2.73 8.12 5.55
CA ALA A 98 3.11 8.96 6.69
C ALA A 98 1.92 9.22 7.62
N ILE A 99 0.75 9.59 7.06
CA ILE A 99 -0.49 9.79 7.82
C ILE A 99 -0.89 8.48 8.53
N GLY A 100 -0.86 7.34 7.82
CA GLY A 100 -1.15 6.04 8.40
C GLY A 100 -0.20 5.67 9.55
N LEU A 101 1.10 5.91 9.41
CA LEU A 101 2.08 5.68 10.47
C LEU A 101 1.82 6.58 11.68
N LEU A 102 1.60 7.88 11.46
CA LEU A 102 1.30 8.83 12.56
C LEU A 102 0.01 8.44 13.29
N ALA A 103 -1.00 7.98 12.56
CA ALA A 103 -2.25 7.51 13.13
C ALA A 103 -2.04 6.24 13.98
N ILE A 104 -1.21 5.27 13.53
CA ILE A 104 -0.86 4.07 14.32
C ILE A 104 -0.13 4.46 15.61
N LEU A 105 0.84 5.39 15.53
CA LEU A 105 1.54 5.89 16.73
C LEU A 105 0.58 6.64 17.68
N GLY A 106 -0.35 7.42 17.12
CA GLY A 106 -1.40 8.08 17.88
C GLY A 106 -2.33 7.10 18.59
N ALA A 107 -2.75 6.01 17.90
CA ALA A 107 -3.54 4.95 18.52
C ALA A 107 -2.78 4.26 19.65
N GLY A 108 -1.50 3.95 19.45
CA GLY A 108 -0.64 3.35 20.48
C GLY A 108 -0.49 4.25 21.71
N SER A 109 -0.24 5.55 21.51
CA SER A 109 -0.13 6.51 22.63
C SER A 109 -1.46 6.67 23.40
N ALA A 110 -2.59 6.69 22.71
CA ALA A 110 -3.91 6.70 23.32
C ALA A 110 -4.18 5.40 24.11
N GLY A 111 -3.74 4.23 23.56
CA GLY A 111 -3.81 2.95 24.28
C GLY A 111 -3.02 2.95 25.59
N LEU A 112 -1.81 3.50 25.58
CA LEU A 112 -1.00 3.67 26.82
C LEU A 112 -1.71 4.59 27.83
N GLY A 113 -2.32 5.67 27.37
CA GLY A 113 -3.12 6.56 28.21
C GLY A 113 -4.34 5.84 28.80
N PHE A 114 -5.00 5.00 28.02
CA PHE A 114 -6.13 4.19 28.50
C PHE A 114 -5.72 3.19 29.59
N THR A 115 -4.63 2.43 29.37
CA THR A 115 -4.15 1.46 30.39
C THR A 115 -3.66 2.11 31.68
N GLY A 116 -3.20 3.36 31.61
CA GLY A 116 -2.73 4.14 32.76
C GLY A 116 -3.85 4.75 33.61
N SER A 117 -4.91 5.25 33.00
CA SER A 117 -5.93 6.07 33.67
C SER A 117 -7.38 5.66 33.43
N GLY A 118 -7.65 4.76 32.48
CA GLY A 118 -9.01 4.36 32.09
C GLY A 118 -9.85 5.49 31.47
N ALA A 119 -9.20 6.52 30.94
CA ALA A 119 -9.90 7.70 30.42
C ALA A 119 -10.73 7.35 29.17
N ASN A 120 -12.03 7.63 29.19
CA ASN A 120 -12.94 7.39 28.06
C ASN A 120 -12.50 8.12 26.78
N GLY A 121 -11.90 9.31 26.89
CA GLY A 121 -11.34 10.03 25.75
C GLY A 121 -10.18 9.32 25.06
N ALA A 122 -9.40 8.54 25.79
CA ALA A 122 -8.30 7.75 25.23
C ALA A 122 -8.83 6.61 24.33
N SER A 123 -9.91 5.96 24.73
CA SER A 123 -10.57 4.91 23.91
C SER A 123 -11.11 5.49 22.59
N LEU A 124 -11.79 6.65 22.66
CA LEU A 124 -12.27 7.35 21.46
C LEU A 124 -11.09 7.77 20.56
N GLY A 125 -10.04 8.34 21.13
CA GLY A 125 -8.83 8.75 20.40
C GLY A 125 -8.18 7.59 19.67
N MET A 126 -8.09 6.42 20.31
CA MET A 126 -7.58 5.19 19.72
C MET A 126 -8.45 4.73 18.52
N ALA A 127 -9.79 4.75 18.68
CA ALA A 127 -10.71 4.35 17.61
C ALA A 127 -10.63 5.28 16.40
N LEU A 128 -10.57 6.60 16.62
CA LEU A 128 -10.44 7.59 15.54
C LEU A 128 -9.09 7.47 14.82
N ALA A 129 -8.00 7.32 15.57
CA ALA A 129 -6.68 7.12 15.00
C ALA A 129 -6.61 5.84 14.18
N PHE A 130 -7.21 4.75 14.67
CA PHE A 130 -7.36 3.51 13.92
C PHE A 130 -8.11 3.70 12.60
N ALA A 131 -9.26 4.39 12.63
CA ALA A 131 -10.05 4.66 11.42
C ALA A 131 -9.25 5.46 10.38
N VAL A 132 -8.47 6.46 10.81
CA VAL A 132 -7.58 7.24 9.93
C VAL A 132 -6.47 6.36 9.34
N ALA A 133 -5.84 5.50 10.14
CA ALA A 133 -4.83 4.57 9.66
C ALA A 133 -5.42 3.62 8.61
N LEU A 134 -6.56 3.00 8.91
CA LEU A 134 -7.25 2.08 8.00
C LEU A 134 -7.61 2.76 6.69
N ALA A 135 -8.24 3.93 6.74
CA ALA A 135 -8.61 4.70 5.55
C ALA A 135 -7.37 5.03 4.69
N SER A 136 -6.26 5.45 5.32
CA SER A 136 -5.01 5.80 4.61
C SER A 136 -4.45 4.61 3.84
N TYR A 137 -4.37 3.42 4.45
CA TYR A 137 -3.85 2.22 3.78
C TYR A 137 -4.83 1.63 2.77
N VAL A 138 -6.14 1.70 2.99
CA VAL A 138 -7.16 1.31 2.01
C VAL A 138 -7.06 2.19 0.76
N VAL A 139 -7.02 3.51 0.93
CA VAL A 139 -6.83 4.43 -0.21
C VAL A 139 -5.52 4.14 -0.93
N LEU A 140 -4.44 3.82 -0.22
CA LEU A 140 -3.16 3.47 -0.83
C LEU A 140 -3.27 2.21 -1.70
N VAL A 141 -4.02 1.19 -1.29
CA VAL A 141 -4.25 -0.03 -2.09
C VAL A 141 -4.98 0.28 -3.40
N PHE A 142 -5.97 1.19 -3.37
CA PHE A 142 -6.76 1.55 -4.56
C PHE A 142 -6.12 2.63 -5.42
N ALA A 143 -5.37 3.56 -4.84
CA ALA A 143 -4.72 4.64 -5.57
C ALA A 143 -3.51 4.19 -6.42
N LEU A 144 -2.95 3.01 -6.14
CA LEU A 144 -1.84 2.47 -6.93
C LEU A 144 -2.39 1.81 -8.21
N PRO A 145 -1.91 2.21 -9.41
CA PRO A 145 -2.38 1.65 -10.66
C PRO A 145 -2.14 0.14 -10.70
N SER A 146 -3.19 -0.61 -11.06
CA SER A 146 -3.07 -2.03 -11.31
C SER A 146 -2.28 -2.23 -12.60
N SER A 147 -1.18 -2.96 -12.57
CA SER A 147 -0.35 -3.28 -13.75
C SER A 147 -1.08 -4.14 -14.81
N ALA A 148 -2.38 -4.40 -14.63
CA ALA A 148 -3.18 -5.23 -15.53
C ALA A 148 -3.73 -4.50 -16.77
N SER A 149 -3.57 -3.18 -16.89
CA SER A 149 -4.14 -2.42 -18.02
C SER A 149 -3.22 -2.30 -19.25
N GLY A 150 -2.16 -3.10 -19.34
CA GLY A 150 -1.13 -2.98 -20.36
C GLY A 150 -1.12 -4.03 -21.48
N THR A 151 -2.15 -4.87 -21.64
CA THR A 151 -2.08 -5.96 -22.63
C THR A 151 -3.37 -6.11 -23.45
N SER A 152 -3.84 -5.03 -24.06
CA SER A 152 -4.92 -5.15 -25.05
C SER A 152 -4.94 -3.99 -26.06
N SER A 153 -3.82 -3.68 -26.68
CA SER A 153 -3.83 -2.74 -27.79
C SER A 153 -2.61 -2.89 -28.71
N THR A 154 -2.29 -4.11 -29.10
CA THR A 154 -1.30 -4.24 -30.19
C THR A 154 -1.50 -5.58 -30.89
N THR A 155 -2.48 -5.69 -31.76
CA THR A 155 -2.44 -6.66 -32.86
C THR A 155 -3.64 -6.48 -33.81
N VAL A 156 -3.87 -5.32 -34.36
CA VAL A 156 -4.80 -5.19 -35.51
C VAL A 156 -4.28 -4.26 -36.60
N THR A 157 -3.06 -3.79 -36.59
CA THR A 157 -2.64 -2.81 -37.62
C THR A 157 -1.47 -3.28 -38.49
N THR A 158 -1.24 -4.56 -38.68
CA THR A 158 -0.13 -5.01 -39.56
C THR A 158 -0.57 -5.97 -40.68
N LEU A 159 -1.82 -5.98 -41.08
CA LEU A 159 -2.28 -6.81 -42.19
C LEU A 159 -2.80 -6.01 -43.40
N CYS A 160 -2.53 -4.73 -43.52
CA CYS A 160 -3.01 -3.94 -44.66
C CYS A 160 -1.93 -3.09 -45.33
N SER A 161 -0.72 -3.61 -45.58
CA SER A 161 0.27 -2.94 -46.43
C SER A 161 1.22 -3.91 -47.13
N SER A 162 0.67 -4.95 -47.76
CA SER A 162 1.37 -5.63 -48.84
C SER A 162 0.60 -5.40 -50.15
N ARG A 163 0.70 -4.21 -50.67
CA ARG A 163 0.31 -3.93 -52.04
C ARG A 163 1.53 -4.20 -52.95
N PRO A 164 1.50 -5.21 -53.80
CA PRO A 164 2.54 -5.38 -54.78
C PRO A 164 2.38 -4.29 -55.86
N SER A 165 3.38 -3.45 -56.02
CA SER A 165 3.50 -2.55 -57.15
C SER A 165 3.97 -3.33 -58.37
N THR A 166 3.01 -3.90 -59.10
CA THR A 166 3.17 -4.31 -60.49
C THR A 166 2.95 -3.08 -61.38
N GLY A 167 3.94 -2.73 -62.15
CA GLY A 167 3.87 -1.69 -63.17
C GLY A 167 5.27 -1.36 -63.60
N GLN A 168 5.94 -2.14 -64.29
CA GLN A 168 5.98 -2.42 -65.75
C GLN A 168 5.66 -1.18 -66.59
N ASP A 169 6.69 -0.52 -67.07
CA ASP A 169 6.65 0.04 -68.41
C ASP A 169 8.03 0.01 -69.09
N PRO A 170 8.20 -0.83 -70.11
CA PRO A 170 9.34 -0.81 -71.00
C PRO A 170 8.88 -0.30 -72.36
N ARG A 171 9.12 0.97 -72.70
CA ARG A 171 9.20 1.48 -74.07
C ARG A 171 10.10 2.73 -74.05
N GLY A 172 11.26 2.75 -74.61
CA GLY A 172 11.69 2.29 -75.95
C GLY A 172 11.28 3.30 -76.94
N ILE A 173 12.17 3.83 -77.65
CA ILE A 173 12.13 4.47 -79.01
C ILE A 173 13.02 5.71 -78.99
N VAL A 174 14.26 5.65 -79.47
CA VAL A 174 14.77 5.80 -80.84
C VAL A 174 14.38 7.13 -81.46
N GLY A 175 15.34 7.88 -81.92
CA GLY A 175 15.15 8.79 -82.98
C GLY A 175 16.03 10.03 -82.96
N THR A 176 17.08 9.91 -83.74
CA THR A 176 17.83 10.86 -84.58
C THR A 176 18.62 11.96 -83.91
#